data_3d0a715161d2c7fa68acb99aceb67105
#
_entry.id   3d0a715161d2c7fa68acb99aceb67105
#
_cell.length_a   1.000
_cell.length_b   1.000
_cell.length_c   1.000
_cell.angle_alpha   90.00
_cell.angle_beta   90.00
_cell.angle_gamma   90.00
#
_symmetry.space_group_name_H-M   'P 1'
#
loop_
_entity.id
_entity.type
_entity.pdbx_description
1 polymer ?
#
loop_
_entity_poly.entity_id
_entity_poly.type
_entity_poly.pdbx_seq_one_letter_code
_entity_poly.pdbx_strand_id
1 'polypeptide(L)'
;MRFLLLLPLLLATALPAAEPLNLSAALRQPGLSVVITGGTPLVVTVTNQSATPVTIAQPAGLICAGGDSRVVTLRALEVNVAAHAAAEATVPAAFLRDGEPTKPWLPTAETEPRLAPLLGYLASHNDMPRLTAQLLVRCVVTDIDFAAWQRSLGVEPPAEPTPEHIVAAIDALGVLRELAPEKTFALATDPRLKLLALRNPVARRKAMQLYGIDLPEAPLPPELGTLLHTKPGDNCPICRQRALMQPREDGL
;
A
#
# COMPACT_ATOMS: atom_id res chain seq x y z
N MET A 1 65.44 -5.24 -38.81
CA MET A 1 63.98 -4.99 -39.16
C MET A 1 63.17 -5.01 -37.88
N ARG A 2 62.70 -3.84 -37.42
CA ARG A 2 61.87 -3.69 -36.25
C ARG A 2 60.42 -3.42 -36.74
N PHE A 3 59.54 -4.39 -36.59
CA PHE A 3 58.11 -4.21 -36.84
C PHE A 3 57.45 -3.45 -35.66
N LEU A 4 57.08 -2.22 -35.90
CA LEU A 4 56.16 -1.45 -34.98
C LEU A 4 54.77 -1.93 -35.25
N LEU A 5 54.17 -2.70 -34.30
CA LEU A 5 52.77 -3.03 -34.22
C LEU A 5 52.03 -1.78 -33.68
N LEU A 6 51.40 -1.04 -34.59
CA LEU A 6 50.41 0.00 -34.25
C LEU A 6 49.11 -0.68 -33.77
N LEU A 7 48.89 -0.66 -32.46
CA LEU A 7 47.61 -1.08 -31.84
C LEU A 7 46.61 0.09 -32.04
N PRO A 8 45.50 -0.10 -32.76
CA PRO A 8 44.47 0.93 -32.82
C PRO A 8 43.80 1.05 -31.44
N LEU A 9 44.02 2.19 -30.80
CA LEU A 9 43.29 2.59 -29.58
C LEU A 9 41.84 2.85 -29.97
N LEU A 10 40.97 1.87 -29.80
CA LEU A 10 39.51 2.06 -29.88
C LEU A 10 39.06 2.97 -28.71
N LEU A 11 39.01 4.27 -28.99
CA LEU A 11 38.28 5.21 -28.13
C LEU A 11 36.80 4.81 -28.20
N ALA A 12 36.35 4.05 -27.22
CA ALA A 12 34.91 3.89 -26.96
C ALA A 12 34.42 5.26 -26.50
N THR A 13 33.90 6.08 -27.42
CA THR A 13 33.12 7.26 -27.10
C THR A 13 31.88 6.78 -26.39
N ALA A 14 31.83 6.93 -25.07
CA ALA A 14 30.59 6.75 -24.31
C ALA A 14 29.57 7.74 -24.90
N LEU A 15 28.60 7.22 -25.65
CA LEU A 15 27.46 7.99 -26.08
C LEU A 15 26.75 8.49 -24.79
N PRO A 16 26.42 9.80 -24.71
CA PRO A 16 25.67 10.30 -23.59
C PRO A 16 24.40 9.45 -23.45
N ALA A 17 24.15 8.94 -22.25
CA ALA A 17 22.91 8.24 -21.97
C ALA A 17 21.74 9.18 -22.28
N ALA A 18 20.81 8.73 -23.12
CA ALA A 18 19.64 9.51 -23.44
C ALA A 18 18.86 9.82 -22.15
N GLU A 19 18.39 11.06 -22.02
CA GLU A 19 17.59 11.44 -20.86
C GLU A 19 16.34 10.53 -20.73
N PRO A 20 16.02 10.06 -19.51
CA PRO A 20 14.85 9.24 -19.31
C PRO A 20 13.56 9.98 -19.70
N LEU A 21 12.67 9.31 -20.39
CA LEU A 21 11.34 9.82 -20.73
C LEU A 21 10.36 9.58 -19.58
N ASN A 22 9.50 10.55 -19.28
CA ASN A 22 8.33 10.24 -18.45
C ASN A 22 7.25 9.52 -19.29
N LEU A 23 6.28 8.87 -18.61
CA LEU A 23 5.23 8.11 -19.28
C LEU A 23 4.41 8.94 -20.28
N SER A 24 4.13 10.20 -19.95
CA SER A 24 3.36 11.10 -20.84
C SER A 24 4.17 11.49 -22.09
N ALA A 25 5.48 11.62 -21.99
CA ALA A 25 6.36 11.83 -23.13
C ALA A 25 6.50 10.56 -23.97
N ALA A 26 6.66 9.40 -23.32
CA ALA A 26 6.77 8.11 -24.00
C ALA A 26 5.53 7.78 -24.84
N LEU A 27 4.32 8.10 -24.36
CA LEU A 27 3.07 7.93 -25.13
C LEU A 27 3.01 8.74 -26.43
N ARG A 28 3.77 9.82 -26.51
CA ARG A 28 3.84 10.72 -27.70
C ARG A 28 5.07 10.47 -28.57
N GLN A 29 5.99 9.62 -28.12
CA GLN A 29 7.24 9.35 -28.81
C GLN A 29 7.01 8.39 -30.00
N PRO A 30 7.34 8.80 -31.25
CA PRO A 30 7.27 7.90 -32.39
C PRO A 30 8.12 6.64 -32.17
N GLY A 31 7.57 5.48 -32.53
CA GLY A 31 8.27 4.20 -32.34
C GLY A 31 8.17 3.62 -30.94
N LEU A 32 7.50 4.29 -29.99
CA LEU A 32 7.13 3.70 -28.70
C LEU A 32 5.61 3.42 -28.64
N SER A 33 5.26 2.30 -28.05
CA SER A 33 3.89 1.98 -27.66
C SER A 33 3.88 1.72 -26.16
N VAL A 34 3.04 2.45 -25.43
CA VAL A 34 2.88 2.29 -23.97
C VAL A 34 1.43 1.93 -23.69
N VAL A 35 1.23 0.82 -23.01
CA VAL A 35 -0.09 0.36 -22.56
C VAL A 35 -0.08 0.20 -21.06
N ILE A 36 -1.02 0.85 -20.37
CA ILE A 36 -1.18 0.77 -18.92
C ILE A 36 -2.46 0.01 -18.62
N THR A 37 -2.34 -1.11 -17.94
CA THR A 37 -3.46 -2.01 -17.58
C THR A 37 -3.45 -2.32 -16.09
N GLY A 38 -4.28 -3.28 -15.67
CA GLY A 38 -4.40 -3.61 -14.25
C GLY A 38 -5.34 -2.65 -13.51
N GLY A 39 -5.04 -2.36 -12.30
CA GLY A 39 -5.76 -1.47 -11.40
C GLY A 39 -4.87 -1.15 -10.21
N THR A 40 -4.87 -2.00 -9.21
CA THR A 40 -3.97 -1.92 -8.07
C THR A 40 -3.32 -3.28 -7.82
N PRO A 41 -2.14 -3.57 -8.38
CA PRO A 41 -1.19 -2.65 -9.04
C PRO A 41 -1.55 -2.32 -10.49
N LEU A 42 -0.90 -1.29 -11.04
CA LEU A 42 -0.83 -1.02 -12.47
C LEU A 42 0.25 -1.87 -13.12
N VAL A 43 0.00 -2.26 -14.37
CA VAL A 43 0.96 -2.96 -15.24
C VAL A 43 1.25 -2.05 -16.42
N VAL A 44 2.50 -1.67 -16.60
CA VAL A 44 2.97 -0.81 -17.68
C VAL A 44 3.76 -1.66 -18.66
N THR A 45 3.23 -1.85 -19.86
CA THR A 45 3.88 -2.55 -20.96
C THR A 45 4.41 -1.52 -21.95
N VAL A 46 5.69 -1.56 -22.24
CA VAL A 46 6.35 -0.67 -23.19
C VAL A 46 6.93 -1.48 -24.32
N THR A 47 6.59 -1.13 -25.56
CA THR A 47 7.18 -1.73 -26.77
C THR A 47 7.97 -0.65 -27.48
N ASN A 48 9.25 -0.91 -27.71
CA ASN A 48 10.16 -0.03 -28.44
C ASN A 48 10.42 -0.59 -29.83
N GLN A 49 9.95 0.09 -30.86
CA GLN A 49 10.16 -0.25 -32.28
C GLN A 49 11.36 0.52 -32.86
N SER A 50 11.97 1.42 -32.11
CA SER A 50 13.12 2.19 -32.57
C SER A 50 14.43 1.38 -32.51
N ALA A 51 15.44 1.83 -33.24
CA ALA A 51 16.78 1.21 -33.25
C ALA A 51 17.63 1.58 -32.03
N THR A 52 17.15 2.44 -31.13
CA THR A 52 17.87 2.88 -29.94
C THR A 52 17.17 2.42 -28.67
N PRO A 53 17.90 2.01 -27.62
CA PRO A 53 17.30 1.71 -26.33
C PRO A 53 16.69 2.96 -25.69
N VAL A 54 15.62 2.78 -24.91
CA VAL A 54 14.91 3.87 -24.24
C VAL A 54 14.77 3.54 -22.76
N THR A 55 14.99 4.53 -21.90
CA THR A 55 14.68 4.46 -20.47
C THR A 55 13.43 5.32 -20.20
N ILE A 56 12.45 4.72 -19.55
CA ILE A 56 11.28 5.44 -19.04
C ILE A 56 11.43 5.54 -17.53
N ALA A 57 11.41 6.76 -16.99
CA ALA A 57 11.42 7.02 -15.56
C ALA A 57 10.23 7.91 -15.19
N GLN A 58 9.41 7.44 -14.27
CA GLN A 58 8.24 8.14 -13.79
C GLN A 58 8.29 8.21 -12.26
N PRO A 59 8.32 9.42 -11.65
CA PRO A 59 8.20 9.57 -10.20
C PRO A 59 6.89 9.01 -9.67
N ALA A 60 6.85 8.66 -8.39
CA ALA A 60 5.61 8.37 -7.69
C ALA A 60 4.64 9.55 -7.75
N GLY A 61 3.33 9.27 -7.63
CA GLY A 61 2.29 10.29 -7.64
C GLY A 61 1.69 10.56 -9.02
N LEU A 62 2.08 9.79 -10.05
CA LEU A 62 1.39 9.88 -11.35
C LEU A 62 -0.06 9.44 -11.20
N ILE A 63 -1.00 10.29 -11.61
CA ILE A 63 -2.41 9.97 -11.65
C ILE A 63 -2.77 9.45 -13.05
N CYS A 64 -3.39 8.29 -13.08
CA CYS A 64 -3.92 7.69 -14.30
C CYS A 64 -5.45 7.65 -14.26
N ALA A 65 -6.08 7.99 -15.37
CA ALA A 65 -7.52 7.95 -15.57
C ALA A 65 -7.93 6.73 -16.38
N GLY A 66 -9.00 6.07 -15.97
CA GLY A 66 -9.67 5.00 -16.71
C GLY A 66 -11.19 5.16 -16.55
N GLY A 67 -11.86 5.83 -17.49
CA GLY A 67 -13.25 6.25 -17.30
C GLY A 67 -13.39 7.22 -16.11
N ASP A 68 -14.34 6.92 -15.22
CA ASP A 68 -14.57 7.71 -14.01
C ASP A 68 -13.59 7.38 -12.87
N SER A 69 -12.83 6.29 -13.01
CA SER A 69 -11.84 5.89 -12.03
C SER A 69 -10.56 6.70 -12.15
N ARG A 70 -9.92 6.91 -11.00
CA ARG A 70 -8.60 7.52 -10.89
C ARG A 70 -7.73 6.67 -9.97
N VAL A 71 -6.50 6.41 -10.42
CA VAL A 71 -5.48 5.73 -9.61
C VAL A 71 -4.24 6.59 -9.55
N VAL A 72 -3.51 6.49 -8.45
CA VAL A 72 -2.21 7.15 -8.26
C VAL A 72 -1.13 6.09 -8.07
N THR A 73 0.03 6.27 -8.72
CA THR A 73 1.19 5.42 -8.49
C THR A 73 1.82 5.74 -7.15
N LEU A 74 2.08 4.72 -6.34
CA LEU A 74 2.64 4.86 -5.00
C LEU A 74 4.17 4.81 -4.98
N ARG A 75 4.77 4.42 -6.11
CA ARG A 75 6.21 4.27 -6.29
C ARG A 75 6.66 4.85 -7.61
N ALA A 76 7.94 5.18 -7.67
CA ALA A 76 8.58 5.49 -8.93
C ALA A 76 8.64 4.24 -9.82
N LEU A 77 8.57 4.46 -11.11
CA LEU A 77 8.74 3.45 -12.15
C LEU A 77 10.01 3.77 -12.92
N GLU A 78 10.82 2.75 -13.14
CA GLU A 78 11.93 2.80 -14.09
C GLU A 78 11.88 1.56 -14.97
N VAL A 79 11.86 1.75 -16.29
CA VAL A 79 11.83 0.68 -17.29
C VAL A 79 12.86 0.95 -18.36
N ASN A 80 13.78 0.02 -18.54
CA ASN A 80 14.77 0.05 -19.60
C ASN A 80 14.31 -0.89 -20.73
N VAL A 81 14.09 -0.35 -21.92
CA VAL A 81 13.60 -1.12 -23.08
C VAL A 81 14.65 -1.09 -24.18
N ALA A 82 15.19 -2.24 -24.51
CA ALA A 82 16.15 -2.36 -25.60
C ALA A 82 15.55 -1.99 -26.97
N ALA A 83 16.38 -1.72 -27.95
CA ALA A 83 15.94 -1.51 -29.33
C ALA A 83 15.14 -2.74 -29.82
N HIS A 84 14.03 -2.49 -30.52
CA HIS A 84 13.15 -3.52 -31.08
C HIS A 84 12.65 -4.56 -30.05
N ALA A 85 12.47 -4.17 -28.79
CA ALA A 85 12.05 -5.05 -27.69
C ALA A 85 10.81 -4.52 -26.97
N ALA A 86 10.23 -5.36 -26.13
CA ALA A 86 9.20 -4.97 -25.17
C ALA A 86 9.67 -5.28 -23.74
N ALA A 87 9.21 -4.46 -22.80
CA ALA A 87 9.39 -4.67 -21.37
C ALA A 87 8.10 -4.39 -20.62
N GLU A 88 7.94 -5.05 -19.49
CA GLU A 88 6.80 -4.88 -18.61
C GLU A 88 7.28 -4.55 -17.18
N ALA A 89 6.59 -3.65 -16.53
CA ALA A 89 6.82 -3.33 -15.13
C ALA A 89 5.51 -3.20 -14.38
N THR A 90 5.52 -3.67 -13.13
CA THR A 90 4.39 -3.56 -12.21
C THR A 90 4.66 -2.45 -11.21
N VAL A 91 3.71 -1.53 -11.06
CA VAL A 91 3.81 -0.38 -10.16
C VAL A 91 2.69 -0.43 -9.12
N PRO A 92 3.02 -0.43 -7.82
CA PRO A 92 2.02 -0.26 -6.79
C PRO A 92 1.21 1.02 -7.01
N ALA A 93 -0.10 0.89 -6.93
CA ALA A 93 -1.02 2.01 -7.13
C ALA A 93 -2.20 1.92 -6.15
N ALA A 94 -2.90 3.03 -5.97
CA ALA A 94 -4.09 3.12 -5.14
C ALA A 94 -5.19 3.91 -5.84
N PHE A 95 -6.44 3.58 -5.59
CA PHE A 95 -7.58 4.34 -6.09
C PHE A 95 -7.72 5.67 -5.35
N LEU A 96 -7.76 6.77 -6.12
CA LEU A 96 -8.16 8.09 -5.63
C LEU A 96 -9.69 8.22 -5.66
N ARG A 97 -10.29 7.68 -6.72
CA ARG A 97 -11.74 7.65 -6.93
C ARG A 97 -12.12 6.27 -7.44
N ASP A 98 -13.10 5.68 -6.78
CA ASP A 98 -13.73 4.46 -7.25
C ASP A 98 -14.68 4.79 -8.41
N GLY A 99 -14.82 3.86 -9.33
CA GLY A 99 -15.66 3.93 -10.50
C GLY A 99 -15.46 2.69 -11.33
N GLU A 100 -16.19 2.53 -12.40
CA GLU A 100 -15.92 1.45 -13.35
C GLU A 100 -14.66 1.80 -14.17
N PRO A 101 -13.57 1.06 -13.99
CA PRO A 101 -12.34 1.34 -14.71
C PRO A 101 -12.47 0.92 -16.17
N THR A 102 -12.31 1.86 -17.08
CA THR A 102 -12.09 1.53 -18.49
C THR A 102 -10.59 1.39 -18.75
N LYS A 103 -10.22 0.42 -19.54
CA LYS A 103 -8.83 0.16 -19.94
C LYS A 103 -8.62 0.56 -21.41
N PRO A 104 -7.43 1.01 -21.80
CA PRO A 104 -6.23 1.24 -20.99
C PRO A 104 -6.34 2.47 -20.08
N TRP A 105 -5.54 2.50 -19.02
CA TRP A 105 -5.36 3.69 -18.19
C TRP A 105 -4.51 4.72 -18.93
N LEU A 106 -4.85 6.00 -18.79
CA LEU A 106 -4.13 7.10 -19.40
C LEU A 106 -3.54 8.02 -18.33
N PRO A 107 -2.24 8.34 -18.40
CA PRO A 107 -1.63 9.35 -17.55
C PRO A 107 -2.35 10.69 -17.72
N THR A 108 -2.57 11.39 -16.61
CA THR A 108 -3.19 12.72 -16.60
C THR A 108 -2.17 13.79 -16.18
N ALA A 109 -2.52 15.04 -16.39
CA ALA A 109 -1.79 16.18 -15.83
C ALA A 109 -2.27 16.54 -14.41
N GLU A 110 -3.24 15.81 -13.87
CA GLU A 110 -3.75 16.02 -12.52
C GLU A 110 -2.66 15.74 -11.49
N THR A 111 -2.64 16.52 -10.42
CA THR A 111 -1.75 16.34 -9.29
C THR A 111 -2.55 16.40 -8.00
N GLU A 112 -2.10 15.67 -6.98
CA GLU A 112 -2.70 15.70 -5.64
C GLU A 112 -1.60 16.05 -4.61
N PRO A 113 -1.36 17.35 -4.37
CA PRO A 113 -0.26 17.79 -3.50
C PRO A 113 -0.33 17.25 -2.08
N ARG A 114 -1.54 16.96 -1.57
CA ARG A 114 -1.74 16.39 -0.23
C ARG A 114 -1.09 15.03 -0.06
N LEU A 115 -0.84 14.32 -1.16
CA LEU A 115 -0.17 13.01 -1.14
C LEU A 115 1.35 13.09 -1.00
N ALA A 116 1.98 14.25 -1.21
CA ALA A 116 3.44 14.35 -1.22
C ALA A 116 4.11 13.79 0.06
N PRO A 117 3.66 14.12 1.30
CA PRO A 117 4.22 13.52 2.50
C PRO A 117 4.03 12.00 2.58
N LEU A 118 2.85 11.51 2.18
CA LEU A 118 2.55 10.08 2.15
C LEU A 118 3.42 9.34 1.14
N LEU A 119 3.62 9.88 -0.06
CA LEU A 119 4.48 9.27 -1.07
C LEU A 119 5.93 9.20 -0.62
N GLY A 120 6.43 10.25 0.07
CA GLY A 120 7.74 10.24 0.72
C GLY A 120 7.85 9.15 1.78
N TYR A 121 6.85 8.99 2.63
CA TYR A 121 6.78 7.93 3.63
C TYR A 121 6.80 6.54 2.97
N LEU A 122 5.94 6.32 1.98
CA LEU A 122 5.86 5.05 1.27
C LEU A 122 7.15 4.71 0.52
N ALA A 123 7.91 5.70 0.04
CA ALA A 123 9.19 5.47 -0.62
C ALA A 123 10.22 4.80 0.31
N SER A 124 10.18 5.10 1.62
CA SER A 124 11.05 4.52 2.64
C SER A 124 10.50 3.24 3.28
N HIS A 125 9.21 2.91 3.09
CA HIS A 125 8.52 1.76 3.68
C HIS A 125 8.01 0.82 2.59
N ASN A 126 8.93 0.00 2.05
CA ASN A 126 8.66 -0.85 0.88
C ASN A 126 7.71 -2.02 1.14
N ASP A 127 7.52 -2.39 2.39
CA ASP A 127 6.73 -3.52 2.88
C ASP A 127 5.29 -3.15 3.30
N MET A 128 4.88 -1.89 3.04
CA MET A 128 3.53 -1.44 3.38
C MET A 128 2.46 -2.32 2.74
N PRO A 129 1.55 -2.94 3.53
CA PRO A 129 0.47 -3.75 2.99
C PRO A 129 -0.44 -2.94 2.07
N ARG A 130 -0.89 -3.56 0.98
CA ARG A 130 -1.71 -2.90 -0.05
C ARG A 130 -2.98 -2.26 0.52
N LEU A 131 -3.69 -2.96 1.41
CA LEU A 131 -4.92 -2.43 2.04
C LEU A 131 -4.64 -1.18 2.87
N THR A 132 -3.54 -1.18 3.62
CA THR A 132 -3.11 -0.03 4.42
C THR A 132 -2.75 1.15 3.50
N ALA A 133 -1.97 0.92 2.45
CA ALA A 133 -1.61 1.95 1.49
C ALA A 133 -2.83 2.55 0.78
N GLN A 134 -3.79 1.71 0.36
CA GLN A 134 -5.06 2.15 -0.23
C GLN A 134 -5.85 3.04 0.74
N LEU A 135 -5.97 2.64 2.00
CA LEU A 135 -6.69 3.40 3.01
C LEU A 135 -6.00 4.72 3.32
N LEU A 136 -4.67 4.74 3.42
CA LEU A 136 -3.89 5.97 3.62
C LEU A 136 -4.17 7.00 2.54
N VAL A 137 -4.16 6.60 1.26
CA VAL A 137 -4.49 7.48 0.15
C VAL A 137 -5.91 8.04 0.31
N ARG A 138 -6.88 7.21 0.65
CA ARG A 138 -8.28 7.62 0.84
C ARG A 138 -8.44 8.58 2.02
N CYS A 139 -7.77 8.33 3.14
CA CYS A 139 -7.80 9.23 4.30
C CYS A 139 -7.18 10.60 3.99
N VAL A 140 -6.06 10.63 3.26
CA VAL A 140 -5.39 11.89 2.90
C VAL A 140 -6.22 12.72 1.92
N VAL A 141 -6.84 12.07 0.93
CA VAL A 141 -7.55 12.76 -0.17
C VAL A 141 -9.00 13.08 0.18
N THR A 142 -9.72 12.16 0.80
CA THR A 142 -11.18 12.29 1.03
C THR A 142 -11.59 12.28 2.49
N ASP A 143 -10.66 12.08 3.41
CA ASP A 143 -10.92 11.94 4.85
C ASP A 143 -12.02 10.90 5.16
N ILE A 144 -11.87 9.73 4.55
CA ILE A 144 -12.86 8.64 4.60
C ILE A 144 -13.01 8.10 6.03
N ASP A 145 -14.24 7.85 6.46
CA ASP A 145 -14.54 7.12 7.68
C ASP A 145 -14.44 5.59 7.48
N PHE A 146 -14.49 4.85 8.58
CA PHE A 146 -14.37 3.39 8.53
C PHE A 146 -15.53 2.72 7.79
N ALA A 147 -16.76 3.23 7.94
CA ALA A 147 -17.93 2.66 7.28
C ALA A 147 -17.89 2.89 5.76
N ALA A 148 -17.51 4.09 5.32
CA ALA A 148 -17.35 4.39 3.89
C ALA A 148 -16.20 3.57 3.27
N TRP A 149 -15.10 3.37 4.01
CA TRP A 149 -14.03 2.50 3.55
C TRP A 149 -14.49 1.04 3.41
N GLN A 150 -15.24 0.49 4.39
CA GLN A 150 -15.80 -0.86 4.30
C GLN A 150 -16.66 -1.01 3.03
N ARG A 151 -17.55 -0.06 2.75
CA ARG A 151 -18.37 -0.07 1.53
C ARG A 151 -17.52 -0.10 0.26
N SER A 152 -16.42 0.65 0.23
CA SER A 152 -15.50 0.64 -0.91
C SER A 152 -14.79 -0.73 -1.13
N LEU A 153 -14.77 -1.59 -0.11
CA LEU A 153 -14.30 -2.97 -0.19
C LEU A 153 -15.41 -3.98 -0.47
N GLY A 154 -16.63 -3.52 -0.72
CA GLY A 154 -17.81 -4.37 -0.92
C GLY A 154 -18.34 -5.00 0.38
N VAL A 155 -17.97 -4.46 1.54
CA VAL A 155 -18.46 -4.92 2.85
C VAL A 155 -19.62 -4.03 3.27
N GLU A 156 -20.85 -4.47 2.99
CA GLU A 156 -22.05 -3.74 3.37
C GLU A 156 -22.38 -3.94 4.86
N PRO A 157 -22.61 -2.86 5.63
CA PRO A 157 -23.15 -2.98 6.99
C PRO A 157 -24.51 -3.70 6.99
N PRO A 158 -24.78 -4.62 7.94
CA PRO A 158 -24.07 -4.85 9.21
C PRO A 158 -22.94 -5.88 9.16
N ALA A 159 -22.48 -6.32 7.99
CA ALA A 159 -21.38 -7.30 7.90
C ALA A 159 -20.15 -6.85 8.70
N GLU A 160 -19.54 -7.77 9.39
CA GLU A 160 -18.30 -7.49 10.13
C GLU A 160 -17.12 -7.47 9.18
N PRO A 161 -16.18 -6.48 9.33
CA PRO A 161 -14.95 -6.46 8.58
C PRO A 161 -14.07 -7.64 8.96
N THR A 162 -13.27 -8.11 8.02
CA THR A 162 -12.27 -9.13 8.33
C THR A 162 -11.22 -8.61 9.31
N PRO A 163 -10.53 -9.49 10.06
CA PRO A 163 -9.42 -9.08 10.93
C PRO A 163 -8.37 -8.26 10.20
N GLU A 164 -8.09 -8.56 8.93
CA GLU A 164 -7.12 -7.83 8.09
C GLU A 164 -7.56 -6.39 7.81
N HIS A 165 -8.84 -6.15 7.58
CA HIS A 165 -9.38 -4.79 7.43
C HIS A 165 -9.18 -3.96 8.71
N ILE A 166 -9.40 -4.57 9.87
CA ILE A 166 -9.20 -3.89 11.16
C ILE A 166 -7.73 -3.55 11.38
N VAL A 167 -6.83 -4.50 11.09
CA VAL A 167 -5.38 -4.29 11.21
C VAL A 167 -4.94 -3.18 10.26
N ALA A 168 -5.35 -3.22 8.99
CA ALA A 168 -5.02 -2.19 8.01
C ALA A 168 -5.49 -0.79 8.44
N ALA A 169 -6.68 -0.68 9.06
CA ALA A 169 -7.19 0.59 9.56
C ALA A 169 -6.35 1.14 10.73
N ILE A 170 -5.96 0.28 11.66
CA ILE A 170 -5.13 0.67 12.81
C ILE A 170 -3.70 1.02 12.36
N ASP A 171 -3.16 0.29 11.40
CA ASP A 171 -1.85 0.61 10.82
C ASP A 171 -1.88 1.95 10.08
N ALA A 172 -2.92 2.20 9.29
CA ALA A 172 -3.10 3.47 8.62
C ALA A 172 -3.20 4.64 9.62
N LEU A 173 -3.97 4.50 10.71
CA LEU A 173 -4.04 5.52 11.76
C LEU A 173 -2.68 5.81 12.40
N GLY A 174 -1.85 4.79 12.61
CA GLY A 174 -0.49 4.98 13.11
C GLY A 174 0.33 5.88 12.20
N VAL A 175 0.33 5.59 10.90
CA VAL A 175 1.04 6.38 9.88
C VAL A 175 0.47 7.79 9.75
N LEU A 176 -0.86 7.94 9.73
CA LEU A 176 -1.51 9.25 9.63
C LEU A 176 -1.18 10.15 10.81
N ARG A 177 -1.11 9.60 12.02
CA ARG A 177 -0.70 10.33 13.22
C ARG A 177 0.77 10.80 13.16
N GLU A 178 1.62 10.00 12.53
CA GLU A 178 3.04 10.36 12.32
C GLU A 178 3.17 11.46 11.27
N LEU A 179 2.45 11.34 10.14
CA LEU A 179 2.54 12.29 9.03
C LEU A 179 1.81 13.61 9.27
N ALA A 180 0.76 13.61 10.06
CA ALA A 180 -0.07 14.79 10.33
C ALA A 180 -0.60 14.77 11.78
N PRO A 181 0.26 14.96 12.79
CA PRO A 181 -0.09 14.81 14.20
C PRO A 181 -1.19 15.78 14.67
N GLU A 182 -1.27 16.95 14.02
CA GLU A 182 -2.27 17.98 14.35
C GLU A 182 -3.65 17.72 13.71
N LYS A 183 -3.74 16.77 12.78
CA LYS A 183 -4.99 16.48 12.06
C LYS A 183 -5.72 15.30 12.71
N THR A 184 -6.99 15.52 13.03
CA THR A 184 -7.90 14.43 13.41
C THR A 184 -8.61 13.91 12.16
N PHE A 185 -8.33 12.68 11.79
CA PHE A 185 -8.97 12.01 10.65
C PHE A 185 -10.31 11.38 11.07
N ALA A 186 -11.29 11.36 10.16
CA ALA A 186 -12.59 10.74 10.38
C ALA A 186 -12.48 9.26 10.80
N LEU A 187 -11.52 8.54 10.23
CA LEU A 187 -11.20 7.17 10.61
C LEU A 187 -10.84 7.03 12.10
N ALA A 188 -10.13 8.00 12.69
CA ALA A 188 -9.69 7.96 14.09
C ALA A 188 -10.85 8.14 15.08
N THR A 189 -11.90 8.84 14.68
CA THR A 189 -13.05 9.16 15.52
C THR A 189 -14.17 8.12 15.45
N ASP A 190 -14.02 7.11 14.60
CA ASP A 190 -15.04 6.07 14.42
C ASP A 190 -15.11 5.13 15.64
N PRO A 191 -16.22 5.15 16.42
CA PRO A 191 -16.36 4.35 17.64
C PRO A 191 -16.43 2.84 17.35
N ARG A 192 -16.91 2.46 16.16
CA ARG A 192 -17.01 1.07 15.74
C ARG A 192 -15.64 0.49 15.47
N LEU A 193 -14.77 1.23 14.76
CA LEU A 193 -13.38 0.82 14.53
C LEU A 193 -12.66 0.64 15.86
N LYS A 194 -12.81 1.58 16.81
CA LYS A 194 -12.20 1.48 18.14
C LYS A 194 -12.59 0.18 18.85
N LEU A 195 -13.89 -0.15 18.88
CA LEU A 195 -14.38 -1.38 19.52
C LEU A 195 -13.85 -2.65 18.84
N LEU A 196 -13.87 -2.69 17.50
CA LEU A 196 -13.39 -3.82 16.73
C LEU A 196 -11.88 -4.03 16.90
N ALA A 197 -11.12 -2.95 16.90
CA ALA A 197 -9.67 -3.01 17.08
C ALA A 197 -9.27 -3.50 18.49
N LEU A 198 -9.97 -3.09 19.53
CA LEU A 198 -9.73 -3.56 20.89
C LEU A 198 -10.08 -5.05 21.09
N ARG A 199 -11.00 -5.59 20.28
CA ARG A 199 -11.35 -7.02 20.27
C ARG A 199 -10.42 -7.84 19.38
N ASN A 200 -9.74 -7.23 18.42
CA ASN A 200 -8.85 -7.92 17.51
C ASN A 200 -7.49 -8.22 18.19
N PRO A 201 -7.06 -9.48 18.34
CA PRO A 201 -5.85 -9.84 19.07
C PRO A 201 -4.57 -9.26 18.45
N VAL A 202 -4.55 -9.06 17.14
CA VAL A 202 -3.39 -8.50 16.41
C VAL A 202 -3.35 -6.97 16.52
N ALA A 203 -4.48 -6.30 16.30
CA ALA A 203 -4.56 -4.84 16.31
C ALA A 203 -4.60 -4.24 17.73
N ARG A 204 -5.02 -5.01 18.75
CA ARG A 204 -5.35 -4.53 20.10
C ARG A 204 -4.26 -3.67 20.73
N ARG A 205 -3.03 -4.15 20.75
CA ARG A 205 -1.90 -3.43 21.41
C ARG A 205 -1.70 -2.07 20.75
N LYS A 206 -1.63 -2.03 19.42
CA LYS A 206 -1.44 -0.78 18.68
C LYS A 206 -2.65 0.15 18.81
N ALA A 207 -3.86 -0.39 18.80
CA ALA A 207 -5.09 0.36 19.04
C ALA A 207 -5.10 1.01 20.43
N MET A 208 -4.70 0.29 21.48
CA MET A 208 -4.62 0.85 22.83
C MET A 208 -3.65 2.04 22.89
N GLN A 209 -2.48 1.92 22.28
CA GLN A 209 -1.51 3.02 22.18
C GLN A 209 -2.07 4.22 21.42
N LEU A 210 -2.74 3.98 20.27
CA LEU A 210 -3.33 5.03 19.43
C LEU A 210 -4.45 5.78 20.16
N TYR A 211 -5.27 5.07 20.93
CA TYR A 211 -6.40 5.67 21.65
C TYR A 211 -6.07 6.10 23.08
N GLY A 212 -4.79 6.05 23.48
CA GLY A 212 -4.37 6.44 24.82
C GLY A 212 -5.00 5.59 25.92
N ILE A 213 -5.21 4.29 25.66
CA ILE A 213 -5.76 3.35 26.62
C ILE A 213 -4.59 2.65 27.30
N ASP A 214 -4.40 2.90 28.59
CA ASP A 214 -3.36 2.23 29.34
C ASP A 214 -3.62 0.72 29.39
N LEU A 215 -2.59 -0.05 29.07
CA LEU A 215 -2.60 -1.48 29.36
C LEU A 215 -2.57 -1.64 30.87
N PRO A 216 -3.50 -2.39 31.48
CA PRO A 216 -3.30 -2.76 32.88
C PRO A 216 -1.96 -3.50 32.98
N GLU A 217 -1.04 -2.96 33.77
CA GLU A 217 0.31 -3.51 33.96
C GLU A 217 0.30 -4.91 34.60
N ALA A 218 -0.81 -5.32 35.18
CA ALA A 218 -0.99 -6.62 35.78
C ALA A 218 -1.95 -7.48 34.96
N PRO A 219 -1.74 -8.82 34.88
CA PRO A 219 -2.78 -9.72 34.43
C PRO A 219 -4.01 -9.49 35.29
N LEU A 220 -5.19 -9.38 34.65
CA LEU A 220 -6.46 -9.25 35.36
C LEU A 220 -6.50 -10.23 36.52
N PRO A 221 -6.79 -9.78 37.76
CA PRO A 221 -6.90 -10.70 38.89
C PRO A 221 -7.80 -11.87 38.49
N PRO A 222 -7.47 -13.10 38.87
CA PRO A 222 -8.25 -14.29 38.48
C PRO A 222 -9.73 -14.17 38.81
N GLU A 223 -10.10 -13.36 39.80
CA GLU A 223 -11.45 -13.04 40.22
C GLU A 223 -12.27 -12.25 39.20
N LEU A 224 -11.63 -11.36 38.38
CA LEU A 224 -12.30 -10.64 37.30
C LEU A 224 -12.57 -11.53 36.07
N GLY A 225 -11.72 -12.54 35.84
CA GLY A 225 -11.98 -13.58 34.85
C GLY A 225 -13.23 -14.41 35.13
N THR A 226 -13.57 -14.59 36.40
CA THR A 226 -14.76 -15.30 36.86
C THR A 226 -16.03 -14.45 36.72
N LEU A 227 -15.95 -13.12 36.89
CA LEU A 227 -17.08 -12.19 36.73
C LEU A 227 -17.51 -12.00 35.26
N LEU A 228 -16.58 -12.16 34.32
CA LEU A 228 -16.88 -12.12 32.88
C LEU A 228 -17.49 -13.42 32.35
N HIS A 229 -17.40 -14.51 33.10
CA HIS A 229 -17.96 -15.82 32.78
C HIS A 229 -19.06 -16.17 33.78
N THR A 230 -20.28 -15.70 33.53
CA THR A 230 -21.46 -16.01 34.35
C THR A 230 -21.83 -17.49 34.33
N LYS A 231 -21.24 -18.31 33.49
CA LYS A 231 -21.26 -19.78 33.51
C LYS A 231 -20.01 -20.37 32.85
N PRO A 232 -19.10 -21.01 33.58
CA PRO A 232 -18.05 -21.82 32.98
C PRO A 232 -18.70 -23.02 32.29
N GLY A 233 -18.74 -23.03 30.99
CA GLY A 233 -19.23 -24.15 30.19
C GLY A 233 -18.11 -24.69 29.31
N ASP A 234 -18.15 -26.01 29.03
CA ASP A 234 -17.14 -26.74 28.23
C ASP A 234 -16.90 -26.20 26.81
N ASN A 235 -17.69 -25.25 26.36
CA ASN A 235 -17.61 -24.64 25.01
C ASN A 235 -16.99 -23.24 24.96
N CYS A 236 -16.42 -22.72 26.06
CA CYS A 236 -15.72 -21.43 26.02
C CYS A 236 -14.33 -21.60 25.44
N PRO A 237 -13.98 -20.95 24.29
CA PRO A 237 -12.66 -21.07 23.68
C PRO A 237 -11.53 -20.64 24.60
N ILE A 238 -11.78 -19.62 25.47
CA ILE A 238 -10.80 -19.10 26.44
C ILE A 238 -10.56 -20.10 27.56
N CYS A 239 -11.61 -20.78 28.05
CA CYS A 239 -11.50 -21.81 29.08
C CYS A 239 -10.76 -23.04 28.56
N ARG A 240 -10.99 -23.45 27.31
CA ARG A 240 -10.24 -24.52 26.65
C ARG A 240 -8.74 -24.20 26.51
N GLN A 241 -8.41 -22.99 26.08
CA GLN A 241 -7.01 -22.58 25.91
C GLN A 241 -6.27 -22.54 27.24
N ARG A 242 -6.94 -22.15 28.34
CA ARG A 242 -6.38 -22.11 29.68
C ARG A 242 -6.17 -23.52 30.25
N ALA A 243 -7.08 -24.46 29.99
CA ALA A 243 -6.93 -25.86 30.38
C ALA A 243 -5.73 -26.55 29.69
N LEU A 244 -5.40 -26.13 28.47
CA LEU A 244 -4.24 -26.63 27.72
C LEU A 244 -2.89 -26.00 28.18
N MET A 245 -2.92 -24.88 28.88
CA MET A 245 -1.71 -24.20 29.41
C MET A 245 -1.39 -24.49 30.87
N GLN A 246 -2.26 -25.20 31.56
CA GLN A 246 -1.92 -25.66 32.93
C GLN A 246 -1.00 -26.89 32.81
N PRO A 247 0.21 -26.84 33.45
CA PRO A 247 1.03 -28.04 33.55
C PRO A 247 0.22 -29.12 34.27
N ARG A 248 0.10 -30.30 33.65
CA ARG A 248 -0.42 -31.47 34.33
C ARG A 248 0.54 -31.76 35.49
N GLU A 249 0.09 -31.48 36.69
CA GLU A 249 0.66 -32.08 37.89
C GLU A 249 0.21 -33.56 37.92
N ASP A 250 0.75 -34.35 37.02
CA ASP A 250 0.64 -35.79 37.14
C ASP A 250 1.67 -36.19 38.19
N GLY A 251 1.15 -36.40 39.40
CA GLY A 251 1.89 -36.84 40.56
C GLY A 251 2.62 -38.16 40.33
N LEU A 252 3.73 -38.21 40.98
CA LEU A 252 4.38 -39.41 41.46
C LEU A 252 3.46 -40.18 42.41
#